data_1de409c26d9242d2d5298df4433deedf
#
_entry.id   1de409c26d9242d2d5298df4433deedf
#
_cell.length_a   1.000
_cell.length_b   1.000
_cell.length_c   1.000
_cell.angle_alpha   90.00
_cell.angle_beta   90.00
_cell.angle_gamma   90.00
#
_symmetry.space_group_name_H-M   'P 1'
#
loop_
_entity.id
_entity.type
_entity.pdbx_description
1 polymer ?
#
loop_
_entity_poly.entity_id
_entity_poly.type
_entity_poly.pdbx_seq_one_letter_code
_entity_poly.pdbx_strand_id
1 'polypeptide(L)'
;MLKELTIKNFMSFRNETVFSMEADVERVSEHKDHIVQIAGNKILKVASFYGPNGGGKSNFIKALSLLKYIQMGSASIITDFEFSCVYSDSSEIEETVFFIDDSFELGCKYIITPIYIDESIEDGDENPLRRRIFNHVEFQINYEEVIFRKKDNLEFETLFTRLSDGAIKSNFFDELIVNQNFRLAKNKSVVKYIYETFANNDGELSIGLDVIRRLMNQINSVRRLDLSMRGYSKEYLDFIIENEEKLVELLNNIDVKICSIKINKEKANPIYFVREIECDGVKKVKELSLMLESAGTRKIFDLFVNILRYIDKSTIFYCDDMNAYLHPKLYRAIVNMFQQNTTNAQLIYNSHDIINMDNDLFRRDEIWFVFRDENYVSKMIPLSNIVNYKGEQVRKDAKFYKQYLEGRFGADPFIKRGLKWNE
;
A
#
# COMPACT_ATOMS: atom_id res chain seq x y z
N MET A 1 -4.43 5.61 10.89
CA MET A 1 -4.67 5.87 9.46
C MET A 1 -3.46 6.56 8.85
N LEU A 2 -3.17 6.31 7.57
CA LEU A 2 -2.21 7.11 6.81
C LEU A 2 -2.81 8.49 6.55
N LYS A 3 -2.05 9.53 6.83
CA LYS A 3 -2.39 10.91 6.55
C LYS A 3 -1.63 11.44 5.34
N GLU A 4 -0.30 11.23 5.31
CA GLU A 4 0.56 11.72 4.24
C GLU A 4 1.77 10.81 4.03
N LEU A 5 2.20 10.69 2.79
CA LEU A 5 3.45 10.03 2.38
C LEU A 5 4.22 10.97 1.45
N THR A 6 5.44 11.31 1.81
CA THR A 6 6.38 12.04 0.96
C THR A 6 7.55 11.15 0.60
N ILE A 7 7.88 11.06 -0.67
CA ILE A 7 9.02 10.31 -1.20
C ILE A 7 9.90 11.21 -2.07
N LYS A 8 11.22 10.93 -2.07
CA LYS A 8 12.17 11.58 -2.96
C LYS A 8 13.25 10.58 -3.36
N ASN A 9 13.66 10.65 -4.61
CA ASN A 9 14.67 9.77 -5.19
C ASN A 9 14.31 8.27 -5.10
N PHE A 10 13.03 7.94 -5.22
CA PHE A 10 12.53 6.57 -5.16
C PHE A 10 12.06 6.09 -6.52
N MET A 11 12.70 5.06 -7.08
CA MET A 11 12.38 4.42 -8.37
C MET A 11 12.29 5.44 -9.53
N SER A 12 11.09 5.80 -9.98
CA SER A 12 10.86 6.80 -11.02
C SER A 12 10.60 8.22 -10.49
N PHE A 13 10.50 8.41 -9.17
CA PHE A 13 10.27 9.69 -8.51
C PHE A 13 11.59 10.32 -8.06
N ARG A 14 12.21 11.11 -8.93
CA ARG A 14 13.47 11.81 -8.60
C ARG A 14 13.25 12.94 -7.60
N ASN A 15 12.22 13.73 -7.84
CA ASN A 15 11.91 14.91 -7.04
C ASN A 15 11.02 14.55 -5.85
N GLU A 16 10.99 15.43 -4.86
CA GLU A 16 10.05 15.30 -3.75
C GLU A 16 8.62 15.25 -4.28
N THR A 17 7.89 14.24 -3.83
CA THR A 17 6.53 13.95 -4.27
C THR A 17 5.68 13.65 -3.04
N VAL A 18 4.64 14.46 -2.84
CA VAL A 18 3.73 14.39 -1.70
C VAL A 18 2.42 13.76 -2.12
N PHE A 19 1.98 12.77 -1.36
CA PHE A 19 0.67 12.14 -1.43
C PHE A 19 -0.07 12.36 -0.12
N SER A 20 -1.26 12.92 -0.15
CA SER A 20 -2.08 13.16 1.03
C SER A 20 -3.41 12.42 0.97
N MET A 21 -3.80 11.85 2.10
CA MET A 21 -5.14 11.31 2.36
C MET A 21 -6.04 12.32 3.09
N GLU A 22 -5.61 13.56 3.27
CA GLU A 22 -6.48 14.60 3.81
C GLU A 22 -7.53 15.01 2.79
N ALA A 23 -8.78 15.06 3.24
CA ALA A 23 -9.88 15.50 2.40
C ALA A 23 -9.79 17.01 2.15
N ASP A 24 -10.03 17.42 0.90
CA ASP A 24 -10.11 18.83 0.52
C ASP A 24 -11.24 19.55 1.31
N VAL A 25 -10.85 20.57 2.05
CA VAL A 25 -11.74 21.31 2.97
C VAL A 25 -12.92 21.96 2.24
N GLU A 26 -12.71 22.41 1.01
CA GLU A 26 -13.75 23.06 0.19
C GLU A 26 -14.80 22.06 -0.31
N ARG A 27 -14.50 20.76 -0.28
CA ARG A 27 -15.31 19.67 -0.86
C ARG A 27 -15.90 18.69 0.15
N VAL A 28 -15.89 19.05 1.42
CA VAL A 28 -16.39 18.17 2.50
C VAL A 28 -17.86 17.74 2.31
N SER A 29 -18.64 18.51 1.53
CA SER A 29 -20.04 18.15 1.22
C SER A 29 -20.17 17.02 0.18
N GLU A 30 -19.11 16.71 -0.60
CA GLU A 30 -19.12 15.64 -1.58
C GLU A 30 -18.87 14.32 -0.85
N HIS A 31 -19.72 13.31 -1.03
CA HIS A 31 -19.57 11.97 -0.46
C HIS A 31 -19.00 11.95 0.97
N LYS A 32 -19.78 12.45 1.93
CA LYS A 32 -19.36 12.61 3.33
C LYS A 32 -18.96 11.31 4.00
N ASP A 33 -19.53 10.21 3.56
CA ASP A 33 -19.28 8.85 4.01
C ASP A 33 -17.89 8.32 3.60
N HIS A 34 -17.23 8.95 2.61
CA HIS A 34 -15.85 8.62 2.22
C HIS A 34 -14.78 9.17 3.18
N ILE A 35 -15.18 9.94 4.18
CA ILE A 35 -14.29 10.66 5.09
C ILE A 35 -14.43 10.11 6.50
N VAL A 36 -13.30 9.94 7.18
CA VAL A 36 -13.24 9.73 8.62
C VAL A 36 -12.80 11.03 9.29
N GLN A 37 -13.52 11.43 10.33
CA GLN A 37 -13.08 12.53 11.17
C GLN A 37 -12.32 12.00 12.37
N ILE A 38 -11.02 12.28 12.44
CA ILE A 38 -10.11 11.78 13.46
C ILE A 38 -9.17 12.88 13.96
N ALA A 39 -9.10 13.09 15.28
CA ALA A 39 -8.27 14.12 15.91
C ALA A 39 -8.36 15.51 15.25
N GLY A 40 -9.56 15.91 14.82
CA GLY A 40 -9.80 17.20 14.14
C GLY A 40 -9.46 17.23 12.64
N ASN A 41 -8.83 16.19 12.09
CA ASN A 41 -8.53 16.06 10.67
C ASN A 41 -9.64 15.26 9.95
N LYS A 42 -9.75 15.48 8.66
CA LYS A 42 -10.69 14.80 7.76
C LYS A 42 -9.87 13.94 6.80
N ILE A 43 -9.90 12.63 6.99
CA ILE A 43 -9.05 11.67 6.28
C ILE A 43 -9.90 10.85 5.33
N LEU A 44 -9.45 10.70 4.09
CA LEU A 44 -10.06 9.87 3.06
C LEU A 44 -9.87 8.38 3.37
N LYS A 45 -10.88 7.58 3.05
CA LYS A 45 -10.82 6.11 3.16
C LYS A 45 -10.23 5.45 1.92
N VAL A 46 -10.30 6.11 0.76
CA VAL A 46 -9.87 5.55 -0.52
C VAL A 46 -9.03 6.56 -1.28
N ALA A 47 -7.99 6.08 -1.96
CA ALA A 47 -7.27 6.82 -2.98
C ALA A 47 -6.95 5.91 -4.17
N SER A 48 -7.18 6.41 -5.38
CA SER A 48 -7.01 5.68 -6.63
C SER A 48 -6.05 6.39 -7.58
N PHE A 49 -5.12 5.64 -8.18
CA PHE A 49 -4.11 6.18 -9.09
C PHE A 49 -4.38 5.74 -10.53
N TYR A 50 -4.42 6.71 -11.42
CA TYR A 50 -4.61 6.54 -12.86
C TYR A 50 -3.45 7.16 -13.64
N GLY A 51 -3.31 6.79 -14.90
CA GLY A 51 -2.28 7.33 -15.80
C GLY A 51 -1.76 6.28 -16.78
N PRO A 52 -0.85 6.66 -17.68
CA PRO A 52 -0.33 5.77 -18.72
C PRO A 52 0.49 4.62 -18.16
N ASN A 53 0.67 3.57 -18.98
CA ASN A 53 1.65 2.53 -18.68
C ASN A 53 3.05 3.13 -18.58
N GLY A 54 3.81 2.69 -17.59
CA GLY A 54 5.13 3.26 -17.30
C GLY A 54 5.11 4.64 -16.63
N GLY A 55 3.94 5.22 -16.29
CA GLY A 55 3.83 6.52 -15.62
C GLY A 55 4.43 6.56 -14.20
N GLY A 56 4.54 5.41 -13.53
CA GLY A 56 5.08 5.31 -12.17
C GLY A 56 4.05 4.87 -11.11
N LYS A 57 2.82 4.52 -11.49
CA LYS A 57 1.76 4.08 -10.57
C LYS A 57 2.20 2.94 -9.65
N SER A 58 2.68 1.83 -10.22
CA SER A 58 3.18 0.68 -9.45
C SER A 58 4.39 1.02 -8.59
N ASN A 59 5.24 1.97 -9.03
CA ASN A 59 6.37 2.43 -8.25
C ASN A 59 5.89 3.17 -7.00
N PHE A 60 4.87 4.03 -7.13
CA PHE A 60 4.28 4.70 -5.97
C PHE A 60 3.61 3.69 -5.00
N ILE A 61 2.88 2.70 -5.50
CA ILE A 61 2.30 1.64 -4.68
C ILE A 61 3.38 0.88 -3.89
N LYS A 62 4.55 0.66 -4.47
CA LYS A 62 5.69 0.04 -3.76
C LYS A 62 6.25 0.92 -2.64
N ALA A 63 6.19 2.25 -2.78
CA ALA A 63 6.62 3.17 -1.74
C ALA A 63 5.85 2.97 -0.42
N LEU A 64 4.56 2.63 -0.48
CA LEU A 64 3.76 2.32 0.71
C LEU A 64 4.30 1.15 1.55
N SER A 65 5.12 0.28 0.96
CA SER A 65 5.77 -0.83 1.67
C SER A 65 7.21 -0.53 2.13
N LEU A 66 7.81 0.58 1.67
CA LEU A 66 9.22 0.88 1.94
C LEU A 66 9.49 0.98 3.44
N LEU A 67 8.62 1.68 4.18
CA LEU A 67 8.74 1.81 5.63
C LEU A 67 8.79 0.44 6.34
N LYS A 68 7.98 -0.53 5.87
CA LYS A 68 8.06 -1.91 6.37
C LYS A 68 9.40 -2.57 6.10
N TYR A 69 9.92 -2.39 4.90
CA TYR A 69 11.23 -2.95 4.53
C TYR A 69 12.34 -2.37 5.40
N ILE A 70 12.31 -1.06 5.69
CA ILE A 70 13.23 -0.42 6.62
C ILE A 70 13.15 -1.07 8.01
N GLN A 71 11.93 -1.35 8.50
CA GLN A 71 11.73 -1.99 9.81
C GLN A 71 12.12 -3.47 9.82
N MET A 72 12.11 -4.16 8.70
CA MET A 72 12.59 -5.55 8.62
C MET A 72 14.11 -5.66 8.83
N GLY A 73 14.84 -4.59 8.58
CA GLY A 73 16.31 -4.53 8.74
C GLY A 73 17.02 -5.43 7.74
N SER A 74 17.96 -6.27 8.22
CA SER A 74 18.74 -7.21 7.39
C SER A 74 17.94 -8.42 6.88
N ALA A 75 16.63 -8.46 7.04
CA ALA A 75 15.82 -9.45 6.34
C ALA A 75 15.94 -9.16 4.85
N SER A 76 16.68 -9.99 4.15
CA SER A 76 16.95 -9.86 2.73
C SER A 76 15.67 -9.72 1.92
N ILE A 77 15.50 -8.56 1.32
CA ILE A 77 14.42 -8.32 0.38
C ILE A 77 14.92 -8.80 -0.97
N ILE A 78 14.32 -9.86 -1.46
CA ILE A 78 14.59 -10.34 -2.81
C ILE A 78 13.86 -9.42 -3.78
N THR A 79 14.60 -8.73 -4.64
CA THR A 79 14.03 -7.81 -5.61
C THR A 79 14.72 -7.90 -6.96
N ASP A 80 13.96 -7.66 -8.02
CA ASP A 80 14.42 -7.56 -9.40
C ASP A 80 14.49 -6.09 -9.88
N PHE A 81 14.35 -5.11 -8.96
CA PHE A 81 14.33 -3.70 -9.29
C PHE A 81 15.20 -2.87 -8.34
N GLU A 82 15.63 -1.71 -8.83
CA GLU A 82 16.36 -0.71 -8.06
C GLU A 82 15.39 0.20 -7.30
N PHE A 83 15.71 0.47 -6.04
CA PHE A 83 14.90 1.34 -5.18
C PHE A 83 15.20 2.82 -5.41
N SER A 84 16.47 3.19 -5.60
CA SER A 84 16.84 4.58 -5.93
C SER A 84 16.48 4.93 -7.37
N CYS A 85 16.31 6.22 -7.63
CA CYS A 85 15.92 6.69 -8.95
C CYS A 85 17.12 6.64 -9.92
N VAL A 86 16.99 5.87 -10.99
CA VAL A 86 18.02 5.75 -12.05
C VAL A 86 18.31 7.07 -12.80
N TYR A 87 17.46 8.07 -12.66
CA TYR A 87 17.62 9.40 -13.23
C TYR A 87 18.21 10.41 -12.24
N SER A 88 18.81 9.94 -11.14
CA SER A 88 19.42 10.75 -10.09
C SER A 88 20.87 10.33 -9.88
N ASP A 89 21.75 11.30 -9.57
CA ASP A 89 23.14 11.02 -9.21
C ASP A 89 23.27 10.56 -7.74
N SER A 90 22.23 10.73 -6.94
CA SER A 90 22.18 10.30 -5.54
C SER A 90 21.57 8.90 -5.43
N SER A 91 22.18 8.07 -4.59
CA SER A 91 21.61 6.78 -4.17
C SER A 91 20.72 6.91 -2.93
N GLU A 92 20.73 8.04 -2.24
CA GLU A 92 19.92 8.27 -1.05
C GLU A 92 18.46 8.47 -1.40
N ILE A 93 17.59 7.73 -0.70
CA ILE A 93 16.14 7.82 -0.78
C ILE A 93 15.65 8.53 0.48
N GLU A 94 14.76 9.51 0.32
CA GLU A 94 14.06 10.13 1.44
C GLU A 94 12.61 9.64 1.46
N GLU A 95 12.15 9.23 2.64
CA GLU A 95 10.74 8.90 2.91
C GLU A 95 10.29 9.59 4.19
N THR A 96 9.16 10.27 4.13
CA THR A 96 8.48 10.83 5.30
C THR A 96 7.04 10.36 5.30
N VAL A 97 6.58 9.80 6.42
CA VAL A 97 5.21 9.28 6.56
C VAL A 97 4.56 9.88 7.80
N PHE A 98 3.34 10.36 7.63
CA PHE A 98 2.49 10.78 8.72
C PHE A 98 1.32 9.82 8.87
N PHE A 99 1.15 9.34 10.10
CA PHE A 99 -0.02 8.59 10.53
C PHE A 99 -0.82 9.41 11.54
N ILE A 100 -2.11 9.09 11.66
CA ILE A 100 -2.99 9.72 12.64
C ILE A 100 -3.86 8.67 13.31
N ASP A 101 -4.04 8.81 14.63
CA ASP A 101 -5.04 8.10 15.42
C ASP A 101 -5.85 9.08 16.28
N ASP A 102 -6.71 8.58 17.15
CA ASP A 102 -7.59 9.41 17.97
C ASP A 102 -6.84 10.34 18.94
N SER A 103 -5.59 10.03 19.25
CA SER A 103 -4.79 10.69 20.30
C SER A 103 -3.60 11.46 19.75
N PHE A 104 -2.99 10.96 18.65
CA PHE A 104 -1.73 11.46 18.13
C PHE A 104 -1.72 11.57 16.61
N GLU A 105 -0.96 12.54 16.13
CA GLU A 105 -0.39 12.57 14.80
C GLU A 105 1.08 12.18 14.92
N LEU A 106 1.52 11.18 14.17
CA LEU A 106 2.82 10.54 14.26
C LEU A 106 3.56 10.70 12.95
N GLY A 107 4.71 11.34 12.95
CA GLY A 107 5.57 11.48 11.78
C GLY A 107 6.85 10.67 11.94
N CYS A 108 7.28 10.00 10.88
CA CYS A 108 8.61 9.42 10.79
C CYS A 108 9.28 9.78 9.48
N LYS A 109 10.55 10.15 9.54
CA LYS A 109 11.38 10.46 8.38
C LYS A 109 12.61 9.56 8.35
N TYR A 110 12.88 9.03 7.17
CA TYR A 110 14.07 8.23 6.89
C TYR A 110 14.84 8.80 5.70
N ILE A 111 16.17 8.82 5.81
CA ILE A 111 17.09 8.92 4.67
C ILE A 111 17.88 7.62 4.66
N ILE A 112 17.75 6.87 3.57
CA ILE A 112 18.31 5.53 3.44
C ILE A 112 19.10 5.39 2.14
N THR A 113 20.10 4.51 2.17
CA THR A 113 20.83 4.06 0.97
C THR A 113 20.60 2.56 0.79
N PRO A 114 20.02 2.11 -0.34
CA PRO A 114 19.94 0.69 -0.64
C PRO A 114 21.33 0.13 -0.97
N ILE A 115 21.67 -0.99 -0.35
CA ILE A 115 22.89 -1.75 -0.62
C ILE A 115 22.47 -3.07 -1.26
N TYR A 116 22.84 -3.27 -2.51
CA TYR A 116 22.57 -4.47 -3.26
C TYR A 116 23.68 -5.48 -3.02
N ILE A 117 23.33 -6.62 -2.43
CA ILE A 117 24.25 -7.71 -2.14
C ILE A 117 24.06 -8.75 -3.23
N ASP A 118 25.02 -8.85 -4.16
CA ASP A 118 25.10 -9.95 -5.08
C ASP A 118 25.53 -11.20 -4.32
N GLU A 119 24.65 -12.14 -4.06
CA GLU A 119 25.05 -13.49 -3.73
C GLU A 119 25.72 -14.07 -4.97
N SER A 120 27.03 -14.12 -4.98
CA SER A 120 27.78 -14.89 -5.98
C SER A 120 27.27 -16.32 -5.94
N ILE A 121 26.51 -16.71 -6.95
CA ILE A 121 26.18 -18.11 -7.20
C ILE A 121 27.53 -18.80 -7.32
N GLU A 122 27.75 -19.82 -6.50
CA GLU A 122 28.95 -20.68 -6.60
C GLU A 122 29.19 -21.00 -8.06
N ASP A 123 30.47 -20.83 -8.49
CA ASP A 123 30.92 -21.04 -9.86
C ASP A 123 30.43 -22.39 -10.37
N GLY A 124 29.41 -22.44 -11.19
CA GLY A 124 28.88 -23.66 -11.79
C GLY A 124 27.53 -23.54 -12.51
N ASP A 125 26.76 -22.51 -12.26
CA ASP A 125 25.45 -22.33 -12.94
C ASP A 125 25.59 -21.37 -14.14
N GLU A 126 25.71 -21.94 -15.35
CA GLU A 126 25.90 -21.19 -16.60
C GLU A 126 24.64 -20.45 -17.09
N ASN A 127 23.54 -20.41 -16.31
CA ASN A 127 22.30 -19.76 -16.74
C ASN A 127 22.30 -18.26 -16.46
N PRO A 128 22.50 -17.38 -17.48
CA PRO A 128 22.55 -15.93 -17.30
C PRO A 128 21.23 -15.33 -16.78
N LEU A 129 20.10 -16.05 -16.92
CA LEU A 129 18.79 -15.61 -16.44
C LEU A 129 18.64 -15.77 -14.92
N ARG A 130 19.37 -16.71 -14.30
CA ARG A 130 19.39 -16.86 -12.83
C ARG A 130 20.24 -15.80 -12.16
N ARG A 131 21.28 -15.24 -12.80
CA ARG A 131 22.12 -14.17 -12.26
C ARG A 131 21.38 -12.84 -12.00
N ARG A 132 20.19 -12.63 -12.58
CA ARG A 132 19.41 -11.39 -12.45
C ARG A 132 18.25 -11.44 -11.44
N ILE A 133 17.98 -12.61 -10.83
CA ILE A 133 16.70 -12.82 -10.13
C ILE A 133 16.78 -12.57 -8.61
N PHE A 134 17.97 -12.52 -8.01
CA PHE A 134 18.11 -12.49 -6.55
C PHE A 134 19.16 -11.48 -6.07
N ASN A 135 18.86 -10.20 -6.21
CA ASN A 135 19.59 -9.19 -5.46
C ASN A 135 18.99 -9.08 -4.05
N HIS A 136 19.76 -9.45 -3.05
CA HIS A 136 19.42 -9.11 -1.68
C HIS A 136 19.68 -7.62 -1.48
N VAL A 137 18.71 -6.90 -0.94
CA VAL A 137 18.86 -5.47 -0.64
C VAL A 137 18.78 -5.27 0.86
N GLU A 138 19.80 -4.60 1.41
CA GLU A 138 19.77 -4.05 2.74
C GLU A 138 19.66 -2.53 2.67
N PHE A 139 19.00 -1.91 3.64
CA PHE A 139 18.94 -0.46 3.73
C PHE A 139 19.89 0.04 4.81
N GLN A 140 20.88 0.87 4.41
CA GLN A 140 21.65 1.66 5.35
C GLN A 140 20.83 2.90 5.72
N ILE A 141 20.57 3.08 7.01
CA ILE A 141 19.83 4.23 7.54
C ILE A 141 20.82 5.34 7.84
N ASN A 142 20.79 6.41 7.04
CA ASN A 142 21.66 7.58 7.19
C ASN A 142 21.02 8.63 8.12
N TYR A 143 19.69 8.66 8.18
CA TYR A 143 18.94 9.53 9.07
C TYR A 143 17.63 8.85 9.46
N GLU A 144 17.22 9.01 10.71
CA GLU A 144 15.93 8.56 11.22
C GLU A 144 15.42 9.57 12.24
N GLU A 145 14.21 10.04 12.05
CA GLU A 145 13.55 10.99 12.95
C GLU A 145 12.13 10.54 13.20
N VAL A 146 11.70 10.64 14.45
CA VAL A 146 10.30 10.49 14.84
C VAL A 146 9.84 11.75 15.53
N ILE A 147 8.73 12.27 15.03
CA ILE A 147 8.02 13.41 15.61
C ILE A 147 6.59 12.99 15.95
N PHE A 148 6.00 13.65 16.92
CA PHE A 148 4.61 13.43 17.27
C PHE A 148 3.93 14.71 17.72
N ARG A 149 2.62 14.75 17.59
CA ARG A 149 1.77 15.82 18.08
C ARG A 149 0.54 15.20 18.75
N LYS A 150 0.25 15.63 20.00
CA LYS A 150 -1.01 15.28 20.66
C LYS A 150 -2.17 16.04 20.00
N LYS A 151 -3.36 15.44 20.02
CA LYS A 151 -4.57 16.00 19.42
C LYS A 151 -4.81 17.48 19.78
N ASP A 152 -4.52 17.85 21.01
CA ASP A 152 -4.80 19.22 21.52
C ASP A 152 -3.60 20.17 21.40
N ASN A 153 -2.45 19.70 20.85
CA ASN A 153 -1.27 20.51 20.65
C ASN A 153 -1.21 21.04 19.21
N LEU A 154 -0.67 22.25 19.04
CA LEU A 154 -0.48 22.86 17.73
C LEU A 154 0.88 22.47 17.10
N GLU A 155 1.87 22.18 17.92
CA GLU A 155 3.24 21.96 17.48
C GLU A 155 3.64 20.48 17.59
N PHE A 156 4.51 20.04 16.68
CA PHE A 156 5.15 18.74 16.76
C PHE A 156 6.30 18.77 17.74
N GLU A 157 6.44 17.70 18.50
CA GLU A 157 7.57 17.43 19.38
C GLU A 157 8.44 16.34 18.73
N THR A 158 9.76 16.53 18.75
CA THR A 158 10.72 15.51 18.27
C THR A 158 10.94 14.47 19.35
N LEU A 159 10.55 13.24 19.09
CA LEU A 159 10.77 12.11 20.01
C LEU A 159 12.24 11.75 20.05
N PHE A 160 12.84 11.53 18.89
CA PHE A 160 14.28 11.35 18.72
C PHE A 160 14.72 11.67 17.29
N THR A 161 16.02 11.90 17.14
CA THR A 161 16.71 12.02 15.85
C THR A 161 17.97 11.17 15.89
N ARG A 162 18.19 10.35 14.86
CA ARG A 162 19.43 9.63 14.61
C ARG A 162 20.15 10.26 13.44
N LEU A 163 21.42 10.56 13.62
CA LEU A 163 22.30 11.16 12.60
C LEU A 163 23.11 10.09 11.85
N SER A 164 23.74 10.47 10.75
CA SER A 164 24.53 9.58 9.88
C SER A 164 25.74 8.93 10.58
N ASP A 165 26.28 9.55 11.62
CA ASP A 165 27.32 8.99 12.48
C ASP A 165 26.80 7.96 13.50
N GLY A 166 25.49 7.75 13.54
CA GLY A 166 24.78 6.85 14.44
C GLY A 166 24.43 7.45 15.79
N ALA A 167 24.76 8.74 16.03
CA ALA A 167 24.36 9.43 17.25
C ALA A 167 22.85 9.59 17.33
N ILE A 168 22.25 9.26 18.49
CA ILE A 168 20.83 9.41 18.76
C ILE A 168 20.64 10.53 19.77
N LYS A 169 19.73 11.46 19.47
CA LYS A 169 19.35 12.58 20.34
C LYS A 169 17.86 12.44 20.70
N SER A 170 17.54 12.48 21.97
CA SER A 170 16.17 12.44 22.47
C SER A 170 16.06 13.17 23.82
N ASN A 171 14.90 13.75 24.07
CA ASN A 171 14.52 14.28 25.39
C ASN A 171 13.51 13.38 26.12
N PHE A 172 13.10 12.27 25.51
CA PHE A 172 12.04 11.38 26.00
C PHE A 172 12.56 10.06 26.50
N PHE A 173 13.81 9.72 26.21
CA PHE A 173 14.42 8.46 26.59
C PHE A 173 15.61 8.71 27.52
N ASP A 174 15.60 8.03 28.66
CA ASP A 174 16.70 8.07 29.63
C ASP A 174 18.00 7.47 29.05
N GLU A 175 19.12 7.69 29.75
CA GLU A 175 20.46 7.22 29.37
C GLU A 175 20.52 5.70 29.08
N LEU A 176 19.60 4.89 29.59
CA LEU A 176 19.47 3.46 29.30
C LEU A 176 19.15 3.16 27.84
N ILE A 177 18.41 4.05 27.15
CA ILE A 177 18.03 3.88 25.74
C ILE A 177 18.97 4.67 24.83
N VAL A 178 19.48 5.81 25.31
CA VAL A 178 20.29 6.77 24.54
C VAL A 178 21.65 6.98 25.24
N ASN A 179 22.27 5.91 25.72
CA ASN A 179 23.63 6.02 26.25
C ASN A 179 24.57 6.54 25.14
N GLN A 180 25.44 7.53 25.45
CA GLN A 180 26.37 8.15 24.51
C GLN A 180 27.29 7.14 23.77
N ASN A 181 27.38 5.91 24.25
CA ASN A 181 28.11 4.80 23.64
C ASN A 181 27.23 3.79 22.89
N PHE A 182 25.89 3.98 22.88
CA PHE A 182 24.98 3.08 22.17
C PHE A 182 25.00 3.42 20.69
N ARG A 183 25.57 2.54 19.89
CA ARG A 183 25.56 2.62 18.42
C ARG A 183 24.80 1.45 17.85
N LEU A 184 23.61 1.73 17.35
CA LEU A 184 22.86 0.75 16.59
C LEU A 184 23.51 0.53 15.22
N ALA A 185 23.54 -0.71 14.74
CA ALA A 185 24.02 -1.00 13.39
C ALA A 185 23.25 -0.17 12.35
N LYS A 186 23.94 0.25 11.29
CA LYS A 186 23.36 1.18 10.29
C LYS A 186 22.13 0.61 9.56
N ASN A 187 21.99 -0.69 9.50
CA ASN A 187 20.83 -1.39 8.90
C ASN A 187 19.70 -1.68 9.88
N LYS A 188 19.75 -1.17 11.11
CA LYS A 188 18.70 -1.36 12.12
C LYS A 188 18.03 -0.04 12.46
N SER A 189 16.69 0.00 12.42
CA SER A 189 15.90 1.15 12.85
C SER A 189 15.88 1.30 14.37
N VAL A 190 15.98 2.53 14.85
CA VAL A 190 15.83 2.88 16.27
C VAL A 190 14.40 2.62 16.73
N VAL A 191 13.40 2.95 15.90
CA VAL A 191 11.97 2.67 16.17
C VAL A 191 11.78 1.19 16.49
N LYS A 192 12.29 0.32 15.62
CA LYS A 192 12.14 -1.13 15.79
C LYS A 192 12.86 -1.61 17.06
N TYR A 193 14.09 -1.15 17.29
CA TYR A 193 14.85 -1.53 18.47
C TYR A 193 14.13 -1.15 19.76
N ILE A 194 13.65 0.09 19.87
CA ILE A 194 12.93 0.53 21.07
C ILE A 194 11.62 -0.24 21.22
N TYR A 195 10.90 -0.49 20.13
CA TYR A 195 9.66 -1.26 20.16
C TYR A 195 9.86 -2.67 20.70
N GLU A 196 10.82 -3.42 20.13
CA GLU A 196 11.08 -4.82 20.51
C GLU A 196 11.62 -4.95 21.94
N THR A 197 12.41 -3.95 22.38
CA THR A 197 13.09 -4.04 23.68
C THR A 197 12.24 -3.51 24.84
N PHE A 198 11.47 -2.45 24.62
CA PHE A 198 10.84 -1.69 25.70
C PHE A 198 9.35 -1.45 25.53
N ALA A 199 8.84 -1.31 24.30
CA ALA A 199 7.47 -0.86 24.05
C ALA A 199 6.47 -2.00 23.78
N ASN A 200 6.95 -3.24 23.65
CA ASN A 200 6.11 -4.43 23.35
C ASN A 200 5.63 -5.15 24.61
N ASN A 201 5.66 -4.50 25.77
CA ASN A 201 5.24 -5.07 27.06
C ASN A 201 3.84 -4.57 27.43
N ASP A 202 3.06 -5.44 28.12
CA ASP A 202 1.73 -5.13 28.65
C ASP A 202 1.82 -4.33 29.97
N GLY A 203 2.32 -3.10 29.90
CA GLY A 203 2.47 -2.23 31.06
C GLY A 203 2.11 -0.79 30.77
N GLU A 204 2.05 0.04 31.82
CA GLU A 204 1.93 1.48 31.68
C GLU A 204 3.22 2.03 31.05
N LEU A 205 3.10 2.65 29.88
CA LEU A 205 4.24 3.16 29.10
C LEU A 205 4.43 4.65 29.33
N SER A 206 5.69 5.10 29.32
CA SER A 206 6.00 6.51 29.17
C SER A 206 5.47 7.02 27.84
N ILE A 207 5.23 8.32 27.70
CA ILE A 207 4.72 8.90 26.47
C ILE A 207 5.59 8.54 25.24
N GLY A 208 6.92 8.51 25.41
CA GLY A 208 7.83 8.16 24.33
C GLY A 208 7.66 6.72 23.85
N LEU A 209 7.49 5.78 24.77
CA LEU A 209 7.25 4.36 24.45
C LEU A 209 5.87 4.14 23.86
N ASP A 210 4.83 4.86 24.31
CA ASP A 210 3.49 4.79 23.70
C ASP A 210 3.47 5.29 22.26
N VAL A 211 4.18 6.39 21.97
CA VAL A 211 4.36 6.91 20.60
C VAL A 211 5.04 5.86 19.70
N ILE A 212 6.11 5.22 20.16
CA ILE A 212 6.80 4.16 19.40
C ILE A 212 5.88 2.97 19.16
N ARG A 213 5.14 2.52 20.18
CA ARG A 213 4.18 1.40 20.05
C ARG A 213 3.11 1.70 19.02
N ARG A 214 2.51 2.90 19.07
CA ARG A 214 1.50 3.34 18.11
C ARG A 214 2.06 3.44 16.71
N LEU A 215 3.24 4.03 16.53
CA LEU A 215 3.91 4.14 15.24
C LEU A 215 4.15 2.75 14.63
N MET A 216 4.70 1.82 15.39
CA MET A 216 4.92 0.43 14.92
C MET A 216 3.61 -0.28 14.57
N ASN A 217 2.55 -0.06 15.32
CA ASN A 217 1.23 -0.62 15.01
C ASN A 217 0.70 -0.05 13.68
N GLN A 218 0.86 1.25 13.41
CA GLN A 218 0.49 1.86 12.13
C GLN A 218 1.33 1.28 10.97
N ILE A 219 2.64 1.19 11.12
CA ILE A 219 3.53 0.57 10.12
C ILE A 219 3.12 -0.87 9.84
N ASN A 220 2.85 -1.65 10.88
CA ASN A 220 2.43 -3.03 10.76
C ASN A 220 1.02 -3.19 10.16
N SER A 221 0.18 -2.16 10.23
CA SER A 221 -1.16 -2.16 9.64
C SER A 221 -1.14 -1.96 8.12
N VAL A 222 -0.04 -1.48 7.53
CA VAL A 222 0.11 -1.35 6.05
C VAL A 222 0.19 -2.73 5.43
N ARG A 223 -0.75 -3.11 4.56
CA ARG A 223 -0.85 -4.46 4.00
C ARG A 223 -1.14 -4.46 2.51
N ARG A 224 -0.41 -5.29 1.80
CA ARG A 224 -0.71 -5.56 0.41
C ARG A 224 -1.95 -6.45 0.31
N LEU A 225 -2.95 -6.01 -0.46
CA LEU A 225 -4.24 -6.68 -0.57
C LEU A 225 -4.23 -7.84 -1.59
N ASP A 226 -3.49 -7.69 -2.67
CA ASP A 226 -3.47 -8.59 -3.85
C ASP A 226 -2.39 -9.69 -3.77
N LEU A 227 -1.80 -9.93 -2.61
CA LEU A 227 -0.86 -11.01 -2.43
C LEU A 227 -1.58 -12.36 -2.53
N SER A 228 -1.48 -13.02 -3.69
CA SER A 228 -1.59 -14.46 -3.77
C SER A 228 -0.39 -15.06 -3.02
N MET A 229 -0.61 -15.60 -1.84
CA MET A 229 0.46 -16.15 -1.02
C MET A 229 1.18 -17.27 -1.77
N ARG A 230 2.50 -17.18 -1.91
CA ARG A 230 3.35 -18.32 -2.24
C ARG A 230 3.43 -19.19 -0.98
N GLY A 231 2.43 -20.09 -0.82
CA GLY A 231 2.26 -20.92 0.36
C GLY A 231 1.25 -20.33 1.36
N TYR A 232 0.36 -21.18 1.83
CA TYR A 232 -0.67 -20.81 2.80
C TYR A 232 -0.15 -21.06 4.21
N SER A 233 -0.04 -20.01 5.05
CA SER A 233 0.32 -20.22 6.46
C SER A 233 -0.81 -20.94 7.20
N LYS A 234 -0.45 -21.56 8.32
CA LYS A 234 -1.44 -22.24 9.17
C LYS A 234 -2.55 -21.27 9.59
N GLU A 235 -2.17 -20.06 10.02
CA GLU A 235 -3.09 -19.03 10.48
C GLU A 235 -4.04 -18.55 9.35
N TYR A 236 -3.57 -18.58 8.11
CA TYR A 236 -4.40 -18.24 6.94
C TYR A 236 -5.47 -19.31 6.70
N LEU A 237 -5.08 -20.59 6.77
CA LEU A 237 -6.01 -21.72 6.60
C LEU A 237 -7.00 -21.83 7.74
N ASP A 238 -6.55 -21.63 8.99
CA ASP A 238 -7.41 -21.65 10.16
C ASP A 238 -8.46 -20.54 10.09
N PHE A 239 -8.06 -19.33 9.65
CA PHE A 239 -8.98 -18.22 9.42
C PHE A 239 -10.08 -18.55 8.38
N ILE A 240 -9.72 -19.22 7.28
CA ILE A 240 -10.70 -19.64 6.27
C ILE A 240 -11.71 -20.62 6.88
N ILE A 241 -11.24 -21.59 7.67
CA ILE A 241 -12.11 -22.56 8.34
C ILE A 241 -13.08 -21.86 9.29
N GLU A 242 -12.60 -20.92 10.10
CA GLU A 242 -13.40 -20.18 11.07
C GLU A 242 -14.42 -19.23 10.43
N ASN A 243 -14.17 -18.79 9.19
CA ASN A 243 -15.00 -17.81 8.47
C ASN A 243 -15.62 -18.38 7.19
N GLU A 244 -15.70 -19.71 7.06
CA GLU A 244 -16.16 -20.39 5.84
C GLU A 244 -17.53 -19.89 5.37
N GLU A 245 -18.53 -19.86 6.26
CA GLU A 245 -19.89 -19.45 5.92
C GLU A 245 -19.94 -18.05 5.32
N LYS A 246 -19.23 -17.09 5.92
CA LYS A 246 -19.17 -15.72 5.46
C LYS A 246 -18.44 -15.59 4.10
N LEU A 247 -17.38 -16.37 3.90
CA LEU A 247 -16.67 -16.41 2.61
C LEU A 247 -17.54 -17.02 1.52
N VAL A 248 -18.26 -18.10 1.80
CA VAL A 248 -19.21 -18.72 0.88
C VAL A 248 -20.32 -17.74 0.49
N GLU A 249 -20.90 -17.03 1.46
CA GLU A 249 -21.91 -15.99 1.21
C GLU A 249 -21.37 -14.90 0.31
N LEU A 250 -20.20 -14.33 0.61
CA LEU A 250 -19.58 -13.26 -0.20
C LEU A 250 -19.30 -13.72 -1.63
N LEU A 251 -18.79 -14.93 -1.82
CA LEU A 251 -18.52 -15.50 -3.14
C LEU A 251 -19.80 -15.73 -3.93
N ASN A 252 -20.84 -16.27 -3.29
CA ASN A 252 -22.13 -16.49 -3.93
C ASN A 252 -22.82 -15.17 -4.35
N ASN A 253 -22.63 -14.09 -3.59
CA ASN A 253 -23.15 -12.77 -3.91
C ASN A 253 -22.51 -12.14 -5.16
N ILE A 254 -21.37 -12.67 -5.62
CA ILE A 254 -20.66 -12.21 -6.81
C ILE A 254 -20.61 -13.26 -7.93
N ASP A 255 -21.55 -14.18 -7.95
CA ASP A 255 -21.71 -15.22 -8.97
C ASP A 255 -20.65 -16.32 -8.98
N VAL A 256 -19.87 -16.44 -7.90
CA VAL A 256 -18.97 -17.59 -7.68
C VAL A 256 -19.72 -18.64 -6.84
N LYS A 257 -20.55 -19.44 -7.54
CA LYS A 257 -21.44 -20.41 -6.90
C LYS A 257 -20.67 -21.58 -6.29
N ILE A 258 -20.63 -21.66 -4.97
CA ILE A 258 -20.04 -22.77 -4.20
C ILE A 258 -20.95 -23.13 -3.02
N CYS A 259 -20.88 -24.37 -2.56
CA CYS A 259 -21.62 -24.86 -1.40
C CYS A 259 -20.79 -24.74 -0.12
N SER A 260 -19.49 -25.00 -0.21
CA SER A 260 -18.55 -24.97 0.93
C SER A 260 -17.11 -24.82 0.46
N ILE A 261 -16.21 -24.56 1.42
CA ILE A 261 -14.75 -24.50 1.21
C ILE A 261 -14.10 -25.60 2.05
N LYS A 262 -13.41 -26.53 1.38
CA LYS A 262 -12.71 -27.63 2.07
C LYS A 262 -11.21 -27.33 2.12
N ILE A 263 -10.62 -27.54 3.30
CA ILE A 263 -9.18 -27.40 3.52
C ILE A 263 -8.54 -28.78 3.73
N ASN A 264 -7.52 -29.09 2.93
CA ASN A 264 -6.67 -30.28 3.07
C ASN A 264 -5.23 -29.84 3.32
N LYS A 265 -4.84 -29.74 4.61
CA LYS A 265 -3.52 -29.23 5.03
C LYS A 265 -2.33 -30.12 4.60
N GLU A 266 -2.57 -31.35 4.16
CA GLU A 266 -1.52 -32.27 3.71
C GLU A 266 -1.09 -32.03 2.25
N LYS A 267 -1.88 -31.26 1.50
CA LYS A 267 -1.60 -30.97 0.09
C LYS A 267 -0.91 -29.62 -0.09
N ALA A 268 -0.04 -29.54 -1.10
CA ALA A 268 0.62 -28.28 -1.50
C ALA A 268 -0.39 -27.17 -1.87
N ASN A 269 -1.53 -27.56 -2.44
CA ASN A 269 -2.67 -26.68 -2.74
C ASN A 269 -3.86 -27.09 -1.85
N PRO A 270 -3.97 -26.54 -0.64
CA PRO A 270 -4.85 -27.06 0.40
C PRO A 270 -6.32 -26.67 0.26
N ILE A 271 -6.67 -25.66 -0.59
CA ILE A 271 -8.01 -25.07 -0.65
C ILE A 271 -8.79 -25.63 -1.84
N TYR A 272 -10.02 -26.10 -1.55
CA TYR A 272 -10.94 -26.67 -2.51
C TYR A 272 -12.32 -26.01 -2.40
N PHE A 273 -12.89 -25.61 -3.54
CA PHE A 273 -14.28 -25.21 -3.66
C PHE A 273 -15.15 -26.42 -3.88
N VAL A 274 -16.20 -26.55 -3.10
CA VAL A 274 -17.19 -27.64 -3.21
C VAL A 274 -18.42 -27.11 -3.94
N ARG A 275 -18.84 -27.79 -5.00
CA ARG A 275 -20.03 -27.45 -5.79
C ARG A 275 -20.94 -28.62 -5.93
N GLU A 276 -22.25 -28.35 -5.91
CA GLU A 276 -23.27 -29.28 -6.37
C GLU A 276 -23.49 -29.06 -7.88
N ILE A 277 -23.28 -30.07 -8.67
CA ILE A 277 -23.48 -30.06 -10.12
C ILE A 277 -24.48 -31.12 -10.51
N GLU A 278 -25.26 -30.86 -11.53
CA GLU A 278 -26.17 -31.85 -12.11
C GLU A 278 -25.51 -32.48 -13.33
N CYS A 279 -25.37 -33.81 -13.29
CA CYS A 279 -24.87 -34.61 -14.41
C CYS A 279 -25.89 -35.70 -14.69
N ASP A 280 -26.41 -35.75 -15.90
CA ASP A 280 -27.40 -36.74 -16.35
C ASP A 280 -28.64 -36.84 -15.45
N GLY A 281 -29.15 -35.71 -14.97
CA GLY A 281 -30.28 -35.65 -14.03
C GLY A 281 -29.97 -36.04 -12.59
N VAL A 282 -28.70 -36.28 -12.25
CA VAL A 282 -28.27 -36.67 -10.89
C VAL A 282 -27.41 -35.55 -10.29
N LYS A 283 -27.78 -35.07 -9.12
CA LYS A 283 -26.97 -34.15 -8.35
C LYS A 283 -25.73 -34.84 -7.79
N LYS A 284 -24.57 -34.28 -8.07
CA LYS A 284 -23.27 -34.78 -7.59
C LYS A 284 -22.48 -33.65 -6.96
N VAL A 285 -21.80 -33.95 -5.85
CA VAL A 285 -20.88 -33.02 -5.22
C VAL A 285 -19.51 -33.18 -5.84
N LYS A 286 -18.90 -32.06 -6.24
CA LYS A 286 -17.53 -31.99 -6.81
C LYS A 286 -16.66 -31.04 -6.04
N GLU A 287 -15.43 -31.48 -5.77
CA GLU A 287 -14.38 -30.66 -5.17
C GLU A 287 -13.41 -30.22 -6.25
N LEU A 288 -13.19 -28.92 -6.39
CA LEU A 288 -12.24 -28.35 -7.35
C LEU A 288 -11.20 -27.54 -6.59
N SER A 289 -9.91 -27.86 -6.81
CA SER A 289 -8.83 -27.07 -6.19
C SER A 289 -8.92 -25.61 -6.63
N LEU A 290 -8.72 -24.66 -5.69
CA LEU A 290 -8.67 -23.23 -5.97
C LEU A 290 -7.68 -22.89 -7.08
N MET A 291 -6.58 -23.64 -7.22
CA MET A 291 -5.58 -23.44 -8.27
C MET A 291 -6.10 -23.72 -9.69
N LEU A 292 -7.18 -24.50 -9.82
CA LEU A 292 -7.84 -24.79 -11.09
C LEU A 292 -8.95 -23.80 -11.43
N GLU A 293 -9.28 -22.90 -10.50
CA GLU A 293 -10.24 -21.81 -10.74
C GLU A 293 -9.65 -20.74 -11.66
N SER A 294 -10.50 -19.90 -12.24
CA SER A 294 -10.08 -18.77 -13.05
C SER A 294 -9.19 -17.81 -12.25
N ALA A 295 -8.31 -17.07 -12.92
CA ALA A 295 -7.48 -16.05 -12.28
C ALA A 295 -8.32 -15.00 -11.51
N GLY A 296 -9.48 -14.64 -12.07
CA GLY A 296 -10.43 -13.73 -11.41
C GLY A 296 -11.01 -14.32 -10.13
N THR A 297 -11.47 -15.58 -10.17
CA THR A 297 -12.01 -16.27 -8.99
C THR A 297 -10.99 -16.38 -7.88
N ARG A 298 -9.73 -16.72 -8.20
CA ARG A 298 -8.63 -16.80 -7.24
C ARG A 298 -8.35 -15.44 -6.61
N LYS A 299 -8.23 -14.40 -7.44
CA LYS A 299 -7.99 -13.02 -6.96
C LYS A 299 -9.08 -12.56 -6.02
N ILE A 300 -10.35 -12.78 -6.38
CA ILE A 300 -11.50 -12.41 -5.55
C ILE A 300 -11.48 -13.11 -4.21
N PHE A 301 -11.20 -14.42 -4.21
CA PHE A 301 -11.10 -15.19 -2.98
C PHE A 301 -10.01 -14.63 -2.04
N ASP A 302 -8.81 -14.41 -2.58
CA ASP A 302 -7.69 -13.84 -1.80
C ASP A 302 -8.02 -12.43 -1.28
N LEU A 303 -8.66 -11.59 -2.09
CA LEU A 303 -9.13 -10.27 -1.68
C LEU A 303 -10.11 -10.37 -0.50
N PHE A 304 -11.13 -11.21 -0.58
CA PHE A 304 -12.13 -11.34 0.48
C PHE A 304 -11.53 -11.90 1.77
N VAL A 305 -10.66 -12.90 1.69
CA VAL A 305 -9.96 -13.42 2.87
C VAL A 305 -9.13 -12.32 3.53
N ASN A 306 -8.34 -11.57 2.76
CA ASN A 306 -7.50 -10.51 3.29
C ASN A 306 -8.32 -9.35 3.88
N ILE A 307 -9.39 -8.95 3.21
CA ILE A 307 -10.30 -7.92 3.72
C ILE A 307 -10.91 -8.36 5.04
N LEU A 308 -11.53 -9.53 5.11
CA LEU A 308 -12.17 -10.03 6.33
C LEU A 308 -11.20 -10.17 7.51
N ARG A 309 -9.95 -10.56 7.25
CA ARG A 309 -8.93 -10.70 8.31
C ARG A 309 -8.55 -9.40 8.98
N TYR A 310 -8.62 -8.30 8.25
CA TYR A 310 -7.94 -7.07 8.66
C TYR A 310 -8.77 -5.80 8.60
N ILE A 311 -9.98 -5.81 8.01
CA ILE A 311 -10.78 -4.58 7.84
C ILE A 311 -11.14 -3.91 9.17
N ASP A 312 -11.40 -4.71 10.20
CA ASP A 312 -11.76 -4.23 11.54
C ASP A 312 -10.56 -3.75 12.38
N LYS A 313 -9.33 -3.84 11.81
CA LYS A 313 -8.07 -3.50 12.49
C LYS A 313 -7.48 -2.15 12.06
N SER A 314 -8.29 -1.25 11.53
CA SER A 314 -7.83 0.04 11.00
C SER A 314 -6.66 -0.11 10.00
N THR A 315 -6.74 -1.10 9.13
CA THR A 315 -5.67 -1.50 8.22
C THR A 315 -5.58 -0.56 7.02
N ILE A 316 -4.37 -0.24 6.62
CA ILE A 316 -4.06 0.50 5.40
C ILE A 316 -3.75 -0.52 4.30
N PHE A 317 -4.75 -0.82 3.47
CA PHE A 317 -4.58 -1.72 2.35
C PHE A 317 -4.01 -0.98 1.14
N TYR A 318 -3.07 -1.61 0.45
CA TYR A 318 -2.62 -1.15 -0.86
C TYR A 318 -2.69 -2.29 -1.88
N CYS A 319 -2.97 -1.96 -3.14
CA CYS A 319 -3.13 -2.93 -4.22
C CYS A 319 -2.57 -2.39 -5.54
N ASP A 320 -1.75 -3.19 -6.21
CA ASP A 320 -1.30 -2.89 -7.57
C ASP A 320 -2.28 -3.53 -8.57
N ASP A 321 -2.69 -2.79 -9.61
CA ASP A 321 -3.64 -3.23 -10.63
C ASP A 321 -4.92 -3.85 -10.03
N MET A 322 -5.60 -3.08 -9.18
CA MET A 322 -6.80 -3.53 -8.46
C MET A 322 -7.86 -4.12 -9.39
N ASN A 323 -8.06 -3.52 -10.58
CA ASN A 323 -9.05 -3.94 -11.56
C ASN A 323 -8.66 -5.20 -12.34
N ALA A 324 -7.40 -5.65 -12.31
CA ALA A 324 -6.96 -6.81 -13.09
C ALA A 324 -7.78 -8.06 -12.75
N TYR A 325 -8.31 -8.70 -13.78
CA TYR A 325 -9.19 -9.89 -13.70
C TYR A 325 -10.53 -9.69 -13.01
N LEU A 326 -10.91 -8.45 -12.59
CA LEU A 326 -12.19 -8.16 -11.97
C LEU A 326 -13.18 -7.57 -13.00
N HIS A 327 -14.43 -8.02 -12.91
CA HIS A 327 -15.50 -7.35 -13.65
C HIS A 327 -15.72 -5.92 -13.08
N PRO A 328 -15.95 -4.87 -13.91
CA PRO A 328 -16.10 -3.49 -13.44
C PRO A 328 -17.12 -3.29 -12.32
N LYS A 329 -18.23 -4.04 -12.33
CA LYS A 329 -19.24 -3.97 -11.24
C LYS A 329 -18.69 -4.48 -9.91
N LEU A 330 -17.88 -5.53 -9.92
CA LEU A 330 -17.27 -6.08 -8.72
C LEU A 330 -16.19 -5.15 -8.18
N TYR A 331 -15.34 -4.62 -9.07
CA TYR A 331 -14.37 -3.59 -8.70
C TYR A 331 -15.06 -2.42 -7.98
N ARG A 332 -16.15 -1.88 -8.57
CA ARG A 332 -16.96 -0.81 -7.96
C ARG A 332 -17.51 -1.21 -6.58
N ALA A 333 -18.00 -2.44 -6.45
CA ALA A 333 -18.56 -2.92 -5.18
C ALA A 333 -17.48 -2.98 -4.07
N ILE A 334 -16.26 -3.42 -4.38
CA ILE A 334 -15.15 -3.46 -3.42
C ILE A 334 -14.74 -2.04 -3.01
N VAL A 335 -14.61 -1.11 -3.96
CA VAL A 335 -14.28 0.30 -3.65
C VAL A 335 -15.36 0.92 -2.75
N ASN A 336 -16.64 0.75 -3.09
CA ASN A 336 -17.75 1.23 -2.25
C ASN A 336 -17.72 0.64 -0.84
N MET A 337 -17.37 -0.65 -0.69
CA MET A 337 -17.26 -1.28 0.63
C MET A 337 -16.22 -0.57 1.51
N PHE A 338 -15.09 -0.16 0.93
CA PHE A 338 -14.10 0.63 1.67
C PHE A 338 -14.57 2.06 1.96
N GLN A 339 -15.23 2.72 1.01
CA GLN A 339 -15.77 4.08 1.20
C GLN A 339 -16.84 4.15 2.29
N GLN A 340 -17.67 3.10 2.38
CA GLN A 340 -18.78 3.03 3.34
C GLN A 340 -18.43 2.31 4.65
N ASN A 341 -17.18 1.79 4.80
CA ASN A 341 -16.82 1.07 6.03
C ASN A 341 -16.94 1.98 7.27
N THR A 342 -17.29 1.38 8.40
CA THR A 342 -17.40 2.05 9.70
C THR A 342 -16.12 1.97 10.52
N THR A 343 -15.11 1.26 10.00
CA THR A 343 -13.78 1.18 10.59
C THR A 343 -12.87 2.25 9.99
N ASN A 344 -11.68 2.42 10.52
CA ASN A 344 -10.70 3.35 9.98
C ASN A 344 -9.80 2.68 8.89
N ALA A 345 -10.32 1.63 8.22
CA ALA A 345 -9.58 0.98 7.14
C ALA A 345 -9.48 1.89 5.91
N GLN A 346 -8.31 1.87 5.26
CA GLN A 346 -8.04 2.63 4.05
C GLN A 346 -7.68 1.70 2.89
N LEU A 347 -8.03 2.10 1.66
CA LEU A 347 -7.65 1.42 0.43
C LEU A 347 -6.91 2.39 -0.51
N ILE A 348 -5.67 2.09 -0.83
CA ILE A 348 -4.81 2.87 -1.72
C ILE A 348 -4.40 1.96 -2.88
N TYR A 349 -4.75 2.30 -4.11
CA TYR A 349 -4.55 1.40 -5.22
C TYR A 349 -4.38 2.12 -6.56
N ASN A 350 -3.79 1.44 -7.53
CA ASN A 350 -3.83 1.89 -8.92
C ASN A 350 -4.83 1.06 -9.76
N SER A 351 -5.30 1.66 -10.82
CA SER A 351 -6.24 1.02 -11.74
C SER A 351 -6.09 1.54 -13.17
N HIS A 352 -6.41 0.65 -14.11
CA HIS A 352 -6.63 0.98 -15.52
C HIS A 352 -8.13 1.03 -15.89
N ASP A 353 -9.02 0.77 -14.94
CA ASP A 353 -10.47 0.85 -15.15
C ASP A 353 -10.95 2.30 -15.10
N ILE A 354 -10.98 2.93 -16.27
CA ILE A 354 -11.48 4.28 -16.42
C ILE A 354 -13.02 4.36 -16.43
N ILE A 355 -13.74 3.25 -16.64
CA ILE A 355 -15.20 3.23 -16.69
C ILE A 355 -15.80 3.65 -15.35
N ASN A 356 -15.16 3.22 -14.26
CA ASN A 356 -15.56 3.57 -12.91
C ASN A 356 -14.93 4.89 -12.39
N MET A 357 -14.14 5.60 -13.22
CA MET A 357 -13.64 6.93 -12.88
C MET A 357 -14.74 7.96 -13.10
N ASP A 358 -15.69 8.04 -12.20
CA ASP A 358 -16.82 8.98 -12.26
C ASP A 358 -17.12 9.61 -10.89
N ASN A 359 -17.91 10.67 -10.94
CA ASN A 359 -18.32 11.45 -9.77
C ASN A 359 -19.40 10.75 -8.92
N ASP A 360 -19.99 9.64 -9.39
CA ASP A 360 -20.93 8.84 -8.60
C ASP A 360 -20.18 7.88 -7.66
N LEU A 361 -18.90 7.57 -7.97
CA LEU A 361 -18.06 6.69 -7.16
C LEU A 361 -17.00 7.44 -6.37
N PHE A 362 -16.46 8.52 -6.93
CA PHE A 362 -15.28 9.18 -6.34
C PHE A 362 -15.50 10.66 -6.07
N ARG A 363 -14.88 11.12 -5.00
CA ARG A 363 -14.53 12.51 -4.78
C ARG A 363 -13.34 12.87 -5.69
N ARG A 364 -13.18 14.15 -6.02
CA ARG A 364 -12.06 14.62 -6.85
C ARG A 364 -10.70 14.48 -6.14
N ASP A 365 -10.66 14.54 -4.81
CA ASP A 365 -9.47 14.37 -3.98
C ASP A 365 -9.10 12.89 -3.75
N GLU A 366 -9.97 11.93 -4.11
CA GLU A 366 -9.67 10.50 -4.10
C GLU A 366 -8.97 10.02 -5.39
N ILE A 367 -8.95 10.83 -6.46
CA ILE A 367 -8.38 10.46 -7.76
C ILE A 367 -7.04 11.18 -7.94
N TRP A 368 -6.00 10.41 -8.23
CA TRP A 368 -4.65 10.88 -8.48
C TRP A 368 -4.18 10.46 -9.86
N PHE A 369 -3.54 11.37 -10.59
CA PHE A 369 -2.91 11.07 -11.87
C PHE A 369 -1.41 10.97 -11.72
N VAL A 370 -0.83 9.88 -12.25
CA VAL A 370 0.62 9.61 -12.22
C VAL A 370 1.11 9.49 -13.67
N PHE A 371 2.06 10.33 -14.04
CA PHE A 371 2.60 10.40 -15.39
C PHE A 371 4.08 10.78 -15.35
N ARG A 372 4.80 10.58 -16.46
CA ARG A 372 6.19 11.00 -16.60
C ARG A 372 6.29 12.32 -17.32
N ASP A 373 7.25 13.15 -16.90
CA ASP A 373 7.65 14.34 -17.64
C ASP A 373 8.61 14.00 -18.80
N GLU A 374 9.08 15.03 -19.52
CA GLU A 374 10.01 14.91 -20.65
C GLU A 374 11.36 14.29 -20.27
N ASN A 375 11.73 14.31 -18.99
CA ASN A 375 12.94 13.71 -18.44
C ASN A 375 12.70 12.30 -17.86
N TYR A 376 11.57 11.67 -18.20
CA TYR A 376 11.16 10.35 -17.69
C TYR A 376 10.96 10.28 -16.17
N VAL A 377 10.90 11.43 -15.49
CA VAL A 377 10.64 11.51 -14.04
C VAL A 377 9.14 11.47 -13.77
N SER A 378 8.72 10.60 -12.87
CA SER A 378 7.32 10.52 -12.47
C SER A 378 6.88 11.73 -11.67
N LYS A 379 5.67 12.20 -11.97
CA LYS A 379 4.94 13.25 -11.26
C LYS A 379 3.56 12.74 -10.88
N MET A 380 3.00 13.33 -9.85
CA MET A 380 1.69 12.97 -9.33
C MET A 380 0.88 14.24 -9.00
N ILE A 381 -0.40 14.23 -9.36
CA ILE A 381 -1.31 15.34 -9.10
C ILE A 381 -2.72 14.81 -8.80
N PRO A 382 -3.41 15.27 -7.75
CA PRO A 382 -4.81 14.92 -7.53
C PRO A 382 -5.72 15.64 -8.53
N LEU A 383 -6.83 15.02 -8.90
CA LEU A 383 -7.83 15.61 -9.79
C LEU A 383 -8.38 16.92 -9.21
N SER A 384 -8.42 17.06 -7.90
CA SER A 384 -8.84 18.28 -7.21
C SER A 384 -7.98 19.50 -7.54
N ASN A 385 -6.69 19.31 -7.86
CA ASN A 385 -5.75 20.39 -8.17
C ASN A 385 -5.64 20.67 -9.68
N ILE A 386 -6.33 19.90 -10.51
CA ILE A 386 -6.33 20.13 -11.96
C ILE A 386 -7.25 21.29 -12.30
N VAL A 387 -6.71 22.25 -13.01
CA VAL A 387 -7.44 23.41 -13.53
C VAL A 387 -7.39 23.43 -15.07
N ASN A 388 -8.44 23.95 -15.68
CA ASN A 388 -8.48 24.18 -17.12
C ASN A 388 -7.64 25.43 -17.49
N TYR A 389 -7.54 25.73 -18.79
CA TYR A 389 -6.80 26.90 -19.31
C TYR A 389 -7.33 28.26 -18.81
N LYS A 390 -8.54 28.30 -18.21
CA LYS A 390 -9.12 29.49 -17.57
C LYS A 390 -8.86 29.55 -16.07
N GLY A 391 -8.13 28.58 -15.49
CA GLY A 391 -7.89 28.47 -14.06
C GLY A 391 -9.09 27.89 -13.29
N GLU A 392 -10.11 27.35 -13.97
CA GLU A 392 -11.29 26.76 -13.31
C GLU A 392 -11.02 25.27 -13.00
N GLN A 393 -11.36 24.86 -11.79
CA GLN A 393 -11.25 23.47 -11.37
C GLN A 393 -12.26 22.58 -12.10
N VAL A 394 -11.97 21.26 -12.14
CA VAL A 394 -12.89 20.26 -12.69
C VAL A 394 -14.20 20.29 -11.90
N ARG A 395 -15.32 20.43 -12.60
CA ARG A 395 -16.65 20.51 -11.99
C ARG A 395 -17.04 19.17 -11.37
N LYS A 396 -17.79 19.22 -10.26
CA LYS A 396 -18.27 18.03 -9.54
C LYS A 396 -19.21 17.13 -10.37
N ASP A 397 -19.94 17.72 -11.34
CA ASP A 397 -20.86 17.05 -12.23
C ASP A 397 -20.20 16.59 -13.55
N ALA A 398 -18.90 16.76 -13.68
CA ALA A 398 -18.15 16.37 -14.87
C ALA A 398 -18.01 14.84 -14.94
N LYS A 399 -18.09 14.32 -16.15
CA LYS A 399 -17.75 12.90 -16.40
C LYS A 399 -16.22 12.77 -16.50
N PHE A 400 -15.56 12.40 -15.40
CA PHE A 400 -14.11 12.38 -15.29
C PHE A 400 -13.46 11.50 -16.35
N TYR A 401 -14.00 10.28 -16.59
CA TYR A 401 -13.46 9.37 -17.60
C TYR A 401 -13.44 9.97 -19.03
N LYS A 402 -14.49 10.77 -19.39
CA LYS A 402 -14.52 11.41 -20.71
C LYS A 402 -13.42 12.46 -20.84
N GLN A 403 -13.28 13.31 -19.83
CA GLN A 403 -12.24 14.36 -19.82
C GLN A 403 -10.83 13.76 -19.81
N TYR A 404 -10.65 12.63 -19.11
CA TYR A 404 -9.38 11.88 -19.17
C TYR A 404 -9.09 11.38 -20.58
N LEU A 405 -10.05 10.74 -21.26
CA LEU A 405 -9.89 10.26 -22.64
C LEU A 405 -9.70 11.38 -23.67
N GLU A 406 -10.16 12.60 -23.35
CA GLU A 406 -9.95 13.81 -24.16
C GLU A 406 -8.58 14.45 -23.90
N GLY A 407 -7.74 13.86 -23.03
CA GLY A 407 -6.41 14.38 -22.68
C GLY A 407 -6.39 15.62 -21.81
N ARG A 408 -7.54 15.97 -21.18
CA ARG A 408 -7.66 17.23 -20.42
C ARG A 408 -6.87 17.24 -19.12
N PHE A 409 -6.44 16.08 -18.63
CA PHE A 409 -5.72 15.94 -17.37
C PHE A 409 -4.20 15.78 -17.56
N GLY A 410 -3.72 15.73 -18.83
CA GLY A 410 -2.30 15.64 -19.15
C GLY A 410 -1.64 14.30 -18.78
N ALA A 411 -2.43 13.31 -18.39
CA ALA A 411 -1.97 12.00 -17.91
C ALA A 411 -2.53 10.84 -18.77
N ASP A 412 -3.02 11.13 -19.97
CA ASP A 412 -3.53 10.13 -20.89
C ASP A 412 -2.39 9.47 -21.69
N PRO A 413 -2.52 8.20 -22.07
CA PRO A 413 -1.52 7.53 -22.89
C PRO A 413 -1.54 8.12 -24.33
N PHE A 414 -0.38 8.62 -24.79
CA PHE A 414 -0.24 9.07 -26.16
C PHE A 414 -0.15 7.86 -27.10
N ILE A 415 -1.18 7.64 -27.91
CA ILE A 415 -1.20 6.60 -28.94
C ILE A 415 -1.19 7.29 -30.31
N LYS A 416 -0.10 7.12 -31.08
CA LYS A 416 -0.08 7.56 -32.47
C LYS A 416 -1.21 6.88 -33.25
N ARG A 417 -1.99 7.64 -34.00
CA ARG A 417 -3.02 7.10 -34.90
C ARG A 417 -2.37 6.15 -35.90
N GLY A 418 -2.79 4.87 -35.83
CA GLY A 418 -2.33 3.81 -36.72
C GLY A 418 -1.01 3.18 -36.25
N LEU A 419 -1.11 2.11 -35.45
CA LEU A 419 -0.02 1.14 -35.30
C LEU A 419 0.12 0.39 -36.63
N LYS A 420 1.13 0.74 -37.43
CA LYS A 420 1.43 0.02 -38.66
C LYS A 420 2.50 -1.04 -38.34
N TRP A 421 2.22 -2.29 -38.70
CA TRP A 421 3.14 -3.41 -38.51
C TRP A 421 4.19 -3.52 -39.62
N ASN A 422 3.94 -2.84 -40.78
CA ASN A 422 4.78 -2.89 -41.97
C ASN A 422 5.03 -1.46 -42.46
N GLU A 423 6.12 -0.89 -42.10
CA GLU A 423 6.92 0.08 -42.83
C GLU A 423 8.40 -0.21 -42.62
#